data_7e7d048d08de666caf13d7407f37e43b
#
_entry.id   7e7d048d08de666caf13d7407f37e43b
#
_cell.length_a   1.000
_cell.length_b   1.000
_cell.length_c   1.000
_cell.angle_alpha   90.00
_cell.angle_beta   90.00
_cell.angle_gamma   90.00
#
_symmetry.space_group_name_H-M   'P 1'
#
loop_
_entity.id
_entity.type
_entity.pdbx_description
1 polymer ?
#
loop_
_entity_poly.entity_id
_entity_poly.type
_entity_poly.pdbx_seq_one_letter_code
_entity_poly.pdbx_strand_id
1 'polypeptide(L)'
;MSRMRLFPRWVLFASVLGVVASLFAAGDARAERRKNPLDDQPAVRHRLLLVKNRFELTPLFESTINADFRHILGGGAKLEYHLSDMLSLGAIGVYSTSLDTGLVEKIVKTLETDPDDMTREPSQGEFNAHLNDMPVHGAAFVSLTPWYGKLAAFSAAFVNFDFYFQAGVSYAQLKSSCGANLCDDANPDPASPMFDNNPNNDPPLNDGTKIGLYLGGGIHVFMNEFIALDLTVRDYAFADNPSGADFNADLAVTDDDSRFLHHLFLGAGISVMLPPGAKRTP
;
A
#
# COMPACT_ATOMS: atom_id res chain seq x y z
N MET A 1 -35.81 19.54 -17.67
CA MET A 1 -34.75 20.34 -17.02
C MET A 1 -35.01 20.32 -15.50
N SER A 2 -34.43 19.35 -14.81
CA SER A 2 -34.58 19.20 -13.36
C SER A 2 -33.41 19.92 -12.69
N ARG A 3 -33.72 20.96 -11.91
CA ARG A 3 -32.71 21.69 -11.11
C ARG A 3 -32.40 20.85 -9.87
N MET A 4 -31.25 20.18 -9.86
CA MET A 4 -30.70 19.57 -8.67
C MET A 4 -30.30 20.68 -7.67
N ARG A 5 -31.04 20.80 -6.56
CA ARG A 5 -30.73 21.74 -5.48
C ARG A 5 -29.51 21.21 -4.71
N LEU A 6 -28.39 21.86 -4.87
CA LEU A 6 -27.21 21.66 -4.01
C LEU A 6 -27.56 22.07 -2.58
N PHE A 7 -27.54 21.10 -1.68
CA PHE A 7 -27.63 21.37 -0.25
C PHE A 7 -26.47 22.27 0.19
N PRO A 8 -26.70 23.37 0.89
CA PRO A 8 -25.64 24.26 1.31
C PRO A 8 -24.71 23.56 2.32
N ARG A 9 -23.42 23.68 2.11
CA ARG A 9 -22.33 23.09 2.94
C ARG A 9 -22.47 23.34 4.44
N TRP A 10 -23.19 24.36 4.83
CA TRP A 10 -23.48 24.76 6.23
C TRP A 10 -24.36 23.72 6.97
N VAL A 11 -25.23 23.00 6.27
CA VAL A 11 -26.10 21.99 6.87
C VAL A 11 -25.29 20.77 7.31
N LEU A 12 -24.24 20.40 6.58
CA LEU A 12 -23.34 19.32 6.96
C LEU A 12 -22.47 19.69 8.16
N PHE A 13 -22.00 20.93 8.25
CA PHE A 13 -21.25 21.40 9.43
C PHE A 13 -22.12 21.50 10.67
N ALA A 14 -23.36 21.93 10.54
CA ALA A 14 -24.30 22.03 11.66
C ALA A 14 -24.68 20.63 12.20
N SER A 15 -24.83 19.63 11.33
CA SER A 15 -25.15 18.26 11.76
C SER A 15 -23.97 17.57 12.45
N VAL A 16 -22.74 17.79 12.00
CA VAL A 16 -21.53 17.24 12.65
C VAL A 16 -21.32 17.91 14.02
N LEU A 17 -21.51 19.22 14.12
CA LEU A 17 -21.38 19.93 15.39
C LEU A 17 -22.46 19.50 16.39
N GLY A 18 -23.67 19.21 15.93
CA GLY A 18 -24.79 18.71 16.75
C GLY A 18 -24.53 17.32 17.33
N VAL A 19 -23.92 16.43 16.55
CA VAL A 19 -23.53 15.07 17.00
C VAL A 19 -22.38 15.14 18.01
N VAL A 20 -21.39 15.99 17.78
CA VAL A 20 -20.28 16.19 18.73
C VAL A 20 -20.76 16.81 20.03
N ALA A 21 -21.65 17.79 19.98
CA ALA A 21 -22.23 18.43 21.19
C ALA A 21 -23.10 17.47 22.00
N SER A 22 -23.83 16.56 21.37
CA SER A 22 -24.64 15.55 22.09
C SER A 22 -23.78 14.48 22.78
N LEU A 23 -22.55 14.20 22.29
CA LEU A 23 -21.58 13.31 22.96
C LEU A 23 -21.01 13.93 24.25
N PHE A 24 -20.96 15.25 24.36
CA PHE A 24 -20.49 15.95 25.57
C PHE A 24 -21.61 16.28 26.54
N ALA A 25 -22.87 16.18 26.14
CA ALA A 25 -24.07 16.44 27.00
C ALA A 25 -24.57 15.19 27.72
N ALA A 26 -23.86 14.06 27.64
CA ALA A 26 -24.15 12.88 28.46
C ALA A 26 -23.80 13.21 29.92
N GLY A 27 -24.74 13.82 30.62
CA GLY A 27 -24.64 14.09 32.05
C GLY A 27 -24.37 12.81 32.84
N ASP A 28 -23.73 12.98 34.00
CA ASP A 28 -23.32 11.95 34.96
C ASP A 28 -24.43 10.88 35.17
N ALA A 29 -24.42 9.88 34.29
CA ALA A 29 -25.08 8.63 34.62
C ALA A 29 -24.19 7.95 35.69
N ARG A 30 -24.52 8.14 36.95
CA ARG A 30 -24.03 7.31 38.03
C ARG A 30 -24.50 5.90 37.79
N ALA A 31 -23.79 5.18 36.94
CA ALA A 31 -23.91 3.74 36.83
C ALA A 31 -23.43 3.15 38.16
N GLU A 32 -24.36 2.56 38.90
CA GLU A 32 -24.05 1.74 40.05
C GLU A 32 -22.96 0.73 39.65
N ARG A 33 -21.78 0.89 40.20
CA ARG A 33 -20.58 0.12 39.85
C ARG A 33 -20.84 -1.35 40.19
N ARG A 34 -21.45 -2.10 39.25
CA ARG A 34 -21.47 -3.55 39.35
C ARG A 34 -20.00 -4.00 39.42
N LYS A 35 -19.64 -4.66 40.52
CA LYS A 35 -18.31 -5.29 40.63
C LYS A 35 -18.12 -6.14 39.42
N ASN A 36 -17.22 -5.68 38.54
CA ASN A 36 -16.84 -6.46 37.37
C ASN A 36 -15.99 -7.64 37.90
N PRO A 37 -16.25 -8.89 37.50
CA PRO A 37 -15.42 -10.04 37.86
C PRO A 37 -13.93 -9.86 37.50
N LEU A 38 -13.60 -8.79 36.77
CA LEU A 38 -12.24 -8.45 36.31
C LEU A 38 -11.54 -7.39 37.19
N ASP A 39 -12.22 -6.77 38.19
CA ASP A 39 -11.63 -5.70 39.01
C ASP A 39 -10.41 -6.16 39.84
N ASP A 40 -10.27 -7.47 40.11
CA ASP A 40 -9.16 -8.05 40.87
C ASP A 40 -8.20 -8.88 39.98
N GLN A 41 -8.31 -8.81 38.65
CA GLN A 41 -7.44 -9.54 37.73
C GLN A 41 -6.27 -8.67 37.28
N PRO A 42 -5.03 -9.20 37.22
CA PRO A 42 -3.90 -8.42 36.75
C PRO A 42 -4.15 -7.89 35.34
N ALA A 43 -3.88 -6.59 35.15
CA ALA A 43 -4.09 -5.89 33.87
C ALA A 43 -3.24 -6.46 32.71
N VAL A 44 -2.16 -7.16 33.05
CA VAL A 44 -1.28 -7.84 32.09
C VAL A 44 -1.38 -9.35 32.32
N ARG A 45 -2.08 -10.04 31.44
CA ARG A 45 -2.04 -11.51 31.37
C ARG A 45 -1.06 -11.94 30.29
N HIS A 46 -0.37 -13.05 30.53
CA HIS A 46 0.45 -13.70 29.50
C HIS A 46 -0.37 -13.93 28.21
N ARG A 47 0.31 -13.85 27.05
CA ARG A 47 -0.31 -14.11 25.74
C ARG A 47 -1.05 -15.46 25.79
N LEU A 48 -2.36 -15.43 25.61
CA LEU A 48 -3.19 -16.63 25.64
C LEU A 48 -3.07 -17.46 24.37
N LEU A 49 -2.72 -16.82 23.28
CA LEU A 49 -2.53 -17.44 21.98
C LEU A 49 -1.05 -17.42 21.63
N LEU A 50 -0.40 -18.59 21.67
CA LEU A 50 0.99 -18.76 21.27
C LEU A 50 1.04 -19.09 19.79
N VAL A 51 1.83 -18.32 19.04
CA VAL A 51 2.03 -18.51 17.59
C VAL A 51 3.35 -19.20 17.27
N LYS A 52 4.24 -19.34 18.23
CA LYS A 52 5.56 -19.98 18.06
C LYS A 52 5.47 -21.32 17.35
N ASN A 53 6.37 -21.56 16.39
CA ASN A 53 6.48 -22.77 15.55
C ASN A 53 5.20 -23.03 14.72
N ARG A 54 4.52 -21.98 14.28
CA ARG A 54 3.36 -22.07 13.39
C ARG A 54 3.66 -21.36 12.08
N PHE A 55 3.06 -21.87 11.02
CA PHE A 55 2.98 -21.17 9.76
C PHE A 55 1.71 -20.31 9.73
N GLU A 56 1.82 -19.15 9.16
CA GLU A 56 0.71 -18.27 8.84
C GLU A 56 0.61 -18.11 7.32
N LEU A 57 -0.56 -18.42 6.77
CA LEU A 57 -0.89 -18.16 5.37
C LEU A 57 -1.99 -17.10 5.32
N THR A 58 -1.73 -16.02 4.62
CA THR A 58 -2.67 -14.90 4.51
C THR A 58 -2.94 -14.59 3.05
N PRO A 59 -4.00 -15.13 2.43
CA PRO A 59 -4.55 -14.54 1.22
C PRO A 59 -4.97 -13.10 1.51
N LEU A 60 -4.62 -12.18 0.61
CA LEU A 60 -4.79 -10.76 0.82
C LEU A 60 -5.12 -10.01 -0.47
N PHE A 61 -5.69 -8.84 -0.28
CA PHE A 61 -5.87 -7.81 -1.28
C PHE A 61 -5.19 -6.53 -0.80
N GLU A 62 -4.60 -5.77 -1.73
CA GLU A 62 -4.01 -4.48 -1.40
C GLU A 62 -4.21 -3.45 -2.51
N SER A 63 -4.12 -2.20 -2.13
CA SER A 63 -4.35 -1.04 -2.99
C SER A 63 -3.39 0.08 -2.61
N THR A 64 -2.83 0.77 -3.60
CA THR A 64 -2.03 1.97 -3.34
C THR A 64 -2.86 3.08 -2.70
N ILE A 65 -2.24 3.86 -1.81
CA ILE A 65 -2.85 5.02 -1.15
C ILE A 65 -2.23 6.36 -1.56
N ASN A 66 -1.04 6.33 -2.16
CA ASN A 66 -0.30 7.52 -2.59
C ASN A 66 0.02 7.51 -4.08
N ALA A 67 -0.87 6.97 -4.91
CA ALA A 67 -0.64 6.85 -6.34
C ALA A 67 -0.79 8.20 -7.05
N ASP A 68 0.28 8.65 -7.72
CA ASP A 68 0.23 9.87 -8.55
C ASP A 68 -0.35 9.58 -9.94
N PHE A 69 0.24 8.64 -10.69
CA PHE A 69 -0.15 8.33 -12.07
C PHE A 69 -0.97 7.04 -12.18
N ARG A 70 -0.51 5.96 -11.55
CA ARG A 70 -1.13 4.63 -11.62
C ARG A 70 -1.62 4.15 -10.26
N HIS A 71 -2.91 3.97 -10.12
CA HIS A 71 -3.51 3.33 -8.95
C HIS A 71 -3.42 1.82 -9.10
N ILE A 72 -2.68 1.16 -8.22
CA ILE A 72 -2.39 -0.27 -8.29
C ILE A 72 -3.31 -1.01 -7.33
N LEU A 73 -4.01 -2.02 -7.87
CA LEU A 73 -4.85 -2.94 -7.13
C LEU A 73 -4.31 -4.34 -7.27
N GLY A 74 -4.05 -5.03 -6.17
CA GLY A 74 -3.42 -6.34 -6.18
C GLY A 74 -4.10 -7.35 -5.28
N GLY A 75 -3.97 -8.62 -5.69
CA GLY A 75 -4.34 -9.77 -4.88
C GLY A 75 -3.17 -10.74 -4.79
N GLY A 76 -2.94 -11.32 -3.62
CA GLY A 76 -1.80 -12.18 -3.40
C GLY A 76 -1.87 -13.00 -2.12
N ALA A 77 -0.72 -13.46 -1.66
CA ALA A 77 -0.61 -14.21 -0.43
C ALA A 77 0.68 -13.86 0.33
N LYS A 78 0.57 -13.83 1.64
CA LYS A 78 1.69 -13.75 2.58
C LYS A 78 1.86 -15.11 3.23
N LEU A 79 3.10 -15.60 3.29
CA LEU A 79 3.49 -16.78 4.05
C LEU A 79 4.50 -16.36 5.11
N GLU A 80 4.24 -16.72 6.36
CA GLU A 80 5.08 -16.34 7.50
C GLU A 80 5.31 -17.54 8.41
N TYR A 81 6.53 -17.69 8.92
CA TYR A 81 6.88 -18.71 9.91
C TYR A 81 7.31 -18.08 11.22
N HIS A 82 6.60 -18.38 12.29
CA HIS A 82 6.82 -17.81 13.60
C HIS A 82 7.91 -18.60 14.35
N LEU A 83 9.12 -18.03 14.43
CA LEU A 83 10.25 -18.57 15.18
C LEU A 83 10.00 -18.50 16.70
N SER A 84 9.36 -17.42 17.12
CA SER A 84 8.94 -17.18 18.50
C SER A 84 7.58 -16.49 18.49
N ASP A 85 7.05 -16.16 19.66
CA ASP A 85 5.82 -15.39 19.77
C ASP A 85 5.97 -13.92 19.36
N MET A 86 7.21 -13.45 19.22
CA MET A 86 7.52 -12.06 18.83
C MET A 86 8.21 -11.93 17.49
N LEU A 87 8.87 -12.99 17.02
CA LEU A 87 9.73 -12.92 15.84
C LEU A 87 9.30 -13.97 14.82
N SER A 88 9.16 -13.53 13.58
CA SER A 88 8.86 -14.39 12.44
C SER A 88 9.63 -13.98 11.19
N LEU A 89 9.67 -14.89 10.24
CA LEU A 89 10.23 -14.70 8.90
C LEU A 89 9.13 -14.95 7.88
N GLY A 90 9.05 -14.10 6.86
CA GLY A 90 8.00 -14.24 5.88
C GLY A 90 8.37 -13.74 4.49
N ALA A 91 7.48 -14.08 3.57
CA ALA A 91 7.48 -13.56 2.22
C ALA A 91 6.05 -13.25 1.78
N ILE A 92 5.93 -12.26 0.91
CA ILE A 92 4.67 -11.87 0.29
C ILE A 92 4.87 -11.80 -1.21
N GLY A 93 3.87 -12.24 -1.96
CA GLY A 93 3.81 -12.09 -3.40
C GLY A 93 2.41 -11.65 -3.82
N VAL A 94 2.37 -10.65 -4.70
CA VAL A 94 1.14 -10.01 -5.16
C VAL A 94 1.15 -9.91 -6.67
N TYR A 95 0.04 -10.23 -7.28
CA TYR A 95 -0.26 -9.94 -8.68
C TYR A 95 -1.24 -8.79 -8.74
N SER A 96 -0.97 -7.79 -9.57
CA SER A 96 -1.71 -6.54 -9.57
C SER A 96 -2.04 -6.03 -10.97
N THR A 97 -2.99 -5.13 -11.01
CA THR A 97 -3.38 -4.36 -12.18
C THR A 97 -3.32 -2.88 -11.84
N SER A 98 -2.97 -2.07 -12.84
CA SER A 98 -2.88 -0.62 -12.70
C SER A 98 -4.09 0.04 -13.37
N LEU A 99 -4.56 1.10 -12.75
CA LEU A 99 -5.63 1.96 -13.24
C LEU A 99 -5.12 3.40 -13.30
N ASP A 100 -5.51 4.15 -14.32
CA ASP A 100 -5.18 5.55 -14.44
C ASP A 100 -5.80 6.38 -13.31
N THR A 101 -5.02 7.30 -12.77
CA THR A 101 -5.55 8.26 -11.81
C THR A 101 -6.22 9.43 -12.52
N GLY A 102 -7.01 10.20 -11.76
CA GLY A 102 -7.61 11.42 -12.30
C GLY A 102 -6.57 12.50 -12.71
N LEU A 103 -5.31 12.36 -12.28
CA LEU A 103 -4.21 13.21 -12.72
C LEU A 103 -3.82 12.86 -14.16
N VAL A 104 -3.64 11.60 -14.47
CA VAL A 104 -3.36 11.09 -15.83
C VAL A 104 -4.43 11.57 -16.82
N GLU A 105 -5.71 11.40 -16.46
CA GLU A 105 -6.81 11.86 -17.32
C GLU A 105 -6.77 13.37 -17.61
N LYS A 106 -6.34 14.18 -16.63
CA LYS A 106 -6.21 15.64 -16.83
C LYS A 106 -5.04 15.98 -17.73
N ILE A 107 -3.88 15.33 -17.50
CA ILE A 107 -2.68 15.55 -18.32
C ILE A 107 -2.97 15.17 -19.77
N VAL A 108 -3.48 13.97 -20.02
CA VAL A 108 -3.81 13.49 -21.37
C VAL A 108 -4.80 14.44 -22.10
N LYS A 109 -5.75 15.04 -21.40
CA LYS A 109 -6.68 16.02 -22.00
C LYS A 109 -6.03 17.35 -22.37
N THR A 110 -4.89 17.69 -21.81
CA THR A 110 -4.16 18.95 -22.08
C THR A 110 -3.05 18.78 -23.12
N LEU A 111 -2.53 17.55 -23.27
CA LEU A 111 -1.50 17.24 -24.26
C LEU A 111 -2.09 17.22 -25.67
N GLU A 112 -1.31 17.67 -26.64
CA GLU A 112 -1.65 17.54 -28.06
C GLU A 112 -1.46 16.11 -28.57
N THR A 113 -2.23 15.73 -29.58
CA THR A 113 -2.16 14.37 -30.15
C THR A 113 -0.92 14.22 -31.03
N ASP A 114 -0.48 15.30 -31.63
CA ASP A 114 0.67 15.36 -32.55
C ASP A 114 1.33 16.74 -32.37
N PRO A 115 2.14 16.93 -31.30
CA PRO A 115 2.80 18.19 -31.04
C PRO A 115 3.84 18.47 -32.12
N ASP A 116 4.12 19.75 -32.36
CA ASP A 116 5.16 20.19 -33.29
C ASP A 116 6.52 19.66 -32.82
N ASP A 117 7.34 19.07 -33.69
CA ASP A 117 8.67 18.46 -33.38
C ASP A 117 9.63 19.43 -32.65
N MET A 118 9.26 20.69 -32.49
CA MET A 118 10.03 21.73 -31.79
C MET A 118 9.65 21.87 -30.30
N THR A 119 8.64 21.18 -29.83
CA THR A 119 8.19 21.24 -28.44
C THR A 119 8.75 20.08 -27.65
N ARG A 120 9.17 20.33 -26.41
CA ARG A 120 9.60 19.29 -25.46
C ARG A 120 8.41 18.58 -24.77
N GLU A 121 7.20 18.92 -25.16
CA GLU A 121 6.01 18.33 -24.58
C GLU A 121 5.76 16.96 -25.25
N PRO A 122 5.61 15.88 -24.47
CA PRO A 122 5.28 14.58 -25.05
C PRO A 122 3.89 14.62 -25.69
N SER A 123 3.70 13.84 -26.73
CA SER A 123 2.36 13.56 -27.25
C SER A 123 1.55 12.76 -26.23
N GLN A 124 0.23 12.71 -26.42
CA GLN A 124 -0.64 11.83 -25.61
C GLN A 124 -0.19 10.37 -25.65
N GLY A 125 0.29 9.91 -26.81
CA GLY A 125 0.77 8.54 -27.03
C GLY A 125 2.04 8.25 -26.23
N GLU A 126 3.04 9.10 -26.33
CA GLU A 126 4.32 9.01 -25.64
C GLU A 126 4.14 9.05 -24.12
N PHE A 127 3.37 10.02 -23.61
CA PHE A 127 3.09 10.10 -22.18
C PHE A 127 2.45 8.81 -21.62
N ASN A 128 1.42 8.27 -22.30
CA ASN A 128 0.79 7.04 -21.87
C ASN A 128 1.71 5.83 -22.00
N ALA A 129 2.59 5.81 -23.00
CA ALA A 129 3.54 4.74 -23.22
C ALA A 129 4.61 4.66 -22.14
N HIS A 130 5.04 5.81 -21.61
CA HIS A 130 6.03 5.91 -20.55
C HIS A 130 5.50 5.60 -19.15
N LEU A 131 4.18 5.63 -18.93
CA LEU A 131 3.61 5.27 -17.64
C LEU A 131 3.87 3.80 -17.32
N ASN A 132 4.41 3.53 -16.14
CA ASN A 132 4.73 2.16 -15.73
C ASN A 132 3.58 1.49 -14.97
N ASP A 133 3.42 0.22 -15.29
CA ASP A 133 2.59 -0.72 -14.54
C ASP A 133 3.47 -1.56 -13.61
N MET A 134 2.93 -2.03 -12.51
CA MET A 134 3.59 -2.95 -11.60
C MET A 134 2.78 -4.26 -11.48
N PRO A 135 2.88 -5.15 -12.48
CA PRO A 135 2.05 -6.36 -12.52
C PRO A 135 2.37 -7.36 -11.42
N VAL A 136 3.62 -7.41 -10.96
CA VAL A 136 4.06 -8.33 -9.90
C VAL A 136 4.94 -7.58 -8.92
N HIS A 137 4.66 -7.73 -7.64
CA HIS A 137 5.53 -7.23 -6.59
C HIS A 137 5.47 -8.12 -5.34
N GLY A 138 6.42 -7.93 -4.45
CA GLY A 138 6.49 -8.70 -3.24
C GLY A 138 7.67 -8.34 -2.37
N ALA A 139 7.85 -9.08 -1.28
CA ALA A 139 8.96 -8.86 -0.36
C ALA A 139 9.32 -10.13 0.40
N ALA A 140 10.56 -10.18 0.87
CA ALA A 140 11.00 -11.08 1.92
C ALA A 140 11.35 -10.24 3.16
N PHE A 141 10.86 -10.64 4.32
CA PHE A 141 10.92 -9.80 5.50
C PHE A 141 11.10 -10.57 6.81
N VAL A 142 11.55 -9.84 7.82
CA VAL A 142 11.49 -10.21 9.23
C VAL A 142 10.34 -9.44 9.85
N SER A 143 9.53 -10.11 10.67
CA SER A 143 8.41 -9.50 11.38
C SER A 143 8.64 -9.52 12.88
N LEU A 144 8.31 -8.43 13.55
CA LEU A 144 8.36 -8.26 15.00
C LEU A 144 6.97 -7.91 15.52
N THR A 145 6.45 -8.70 16.45
CA THR A 145 5.14 -8.52 17.10
C THR A 145 5.32 -8.14 18.58
N PRO A 146 5.59 -6.87 18.89
CA PRO A 146 5.92 -6.46 20.26
C PRO A 146 4.71 -6.38 21.17
N TRP A 147 3.51 -6.15 20.63
CA TRP A 147 2.32 -5.88 21.44
C TRP A 147 1.19 -6.84 21.09
N TYR A 148 0.64 -7.40 22.15
CA TYR A 148 -0.54 -8.24 22.13
C TYR A 148 -1.55 -7.69 23.14
N GLY A 149 -2.81 -7.67 22.79
CA GLY A 149 -3.87 -7.14 23.64
C GLY A 149 -5.19 -7.87 23.50
N LYS A 150 -6.13 -7.49 24.38
CA LYS A 150 -7.52 -7.89 24.33
C LYS A 150 -8.39 -6.67 24.33
N LEU A 151 -9.33 -6.60 23.41
CA LEU A 151 -10.37 -5.59 23.37
C LEU A 151 -11.70 -6.21 23.74
N ALA A 152 -12.47 -5.54 24.59
CA ALA A 152 -13.87 -5.86 24.80
C ALA A 152 -14.68 -5.20 23.66
N ALA A 153 -15.14 -6.00 22.72
CA ALA A 153 -15.98 -5.54 21.62
C ALA A 153 -17.45 -5.61 22.04
N PHE A 154 -18.17 -4.51 21.90
CA PHE A 154 -19.62 -4.40 22.14
C PHE A 154 -20.10 -4.94 23.50
N SER A 155 -19.30 -4.85 24.54
CA SER A 155 -19.59 -5.32 25.91
C SER A 155 -19.91 -6.81 26.05
N ALA A 156 -19.84 -7.59 24.99
CA ALA A 156 -20.26 -8.99 24.94
C ALA A 156 -19.18 -9.97 24.45
N ALA A 157 -18.19 -9.52 23.69
CA ALA A 157 -17.15 -10.36 23.13
C ALA A 157 -15.76 -9.80 23.43
N PHE A 158 -14.81 -10.69 23.74
CA PHE A 158 -13.40 -10.34 23.84
C PHE A 158 -12.69 -10.76 22.57
N VAL A 159 -12.04 -9.80 21.92
CA VAL A 159 -11.26 -10.02 20.71
C VAL A 159 -9.79 -9.83 21.03
N ASN A 160 -8.98 -10.82 20.69
CA ASN A 160 -7.53 -10.72 20.80
C ASN A 160 -6.99 -10.00 19.56
N PHE A 161 -5.97 -9.20 19.76
CA PHE A 161 -5.28 -8.52 18.66
C PHE A 161 -3.79 -8.45 18.94
N ASP A 162 -2.99 -8.33 17.91
CA ASP A 162 -1.59 -7.97 18.03
C ASP A 162 -1.20 -6.93 16.95
N PHE A 163 -0.14 -6.17 17.28
CA PHE A 163 0.49 -5.26 16.34
C PHE A 163 1.83 -5.85 15.92
N TYR A 164 2.10 -5.80 14.63
CA TYR A 164 3.36 -6.24 14.08
C TYR A 164 4.00 -5.20 13.17
N PHE A 165 5.33 -5.29 13.05
CA PHE A 165 6.15 -4.49 12.15
C PHE A 165 7.00 -5.42 11.32
N GLN A 166 7.18 -5.08 10.05
CA GLN A 166 7.93 -5.87 9.09
C GLN A 166 9.00 -5.00 8.45
N ALA A 167 10.19 -5.56 8.25
CA ALA A 167 11.27 -4.92 7.51
C ALA A 167 12.01 -5.95 6.67
N GLY A 168 12.39 -5.56 5.45
CA GLY A 168 13.01 -6.50 4.55
C GLY A 168 13.41 -5.91 3.21
N VAL A 169 13.42 -6.77 2.19
CA VAL A 169 13.77 -6.43 0.82
C VAL A 169 12.53 -6.56 -0.05
N SER A 170 12.25 -5.54 -0.85
CA SER A 170 11.17 -5.56 -1.84
C SER A 170 11.69 -6.00 -3.20
N TYR A 171 10.77 -6.58 -3.96
CA TYR A 171 10.89 -6.91 -5.37
C TYR A 171 9.69 -6.33 -6.09
N ALA A 172 9.91 -5.65 -7.22
CA ALA A 172 8.85 -5.20 -8.10
C ALA A 172 9.26 -5.47 -9.56
N GLN A 173 8.32 -5.92 -10.36
CA GLN A 173 8.47 -5.98 -11.81
C GLN A 173 7.66 -4.82 -12.37
N LEU A 174 8.35 -3.90 -13.01
CA LEU A 174 7.75 -2.77 -13.71
C LEU A 174 7.64 -3.10 -15.19
N LYS A 175 6.61 -2.55 -15.84
CA LYS A 175 6.36 -2.73 -17.26
C LYS A 175 5.74 -1.46 -17.83
N SER A 176 6.35 -0.93 -18.87
CA SER A 176 5.79 0.17 -19.65
C SER A 176 5.05 -0.34 -20.88
N SER A 177 4.29 0.53 -21.52
CA SER A 177 3.62 0.24 -22.78
C SER A 177 4.39 0.78 -23.99
N CYS A 178 5.64 1.22 -23.79
CA CYS A 178 6.48 1.77 -24.81
C CYS A 178 6.88 0.69 -25.82
N GLY A 179 6.45 0.85 -27.05
CA GLY A 179 6.81 -0.04 -28.18
C GLY A 179 7.79 0.62 -29.11
N ALA A 180 8.42 -0.15 -30.00
CA ALA A 180 9.42 0.30 -30.96
C ALA A 180 8.98 1.45 -31.91
N ASN A 181 7.71 1.83 -31.92
CA ASN A 181 7.21 2.95 -32.71
C ASN A 181 7.14 4.28 -31.92
N LEU A 182 7.28 4.21 -30.59
CA LEU A 182 7.19 5.36 -29.69
C LEU A 182 8.44 5.55 -28.86
N CYS A 183 9.24 4.48 -28.68
CA CYS A 183 10.48 4.48 -27.93
C CYS A 183 11.53 3.76 -28.77
N ASP A 184 11.98 4.41 -29.83
CA ASP A 184 12.90 3.82 -30.81
C ASP A 184 14.32 4.40 -30.74
N ASP A 185 14.58 5.34 -29.86
CA ASP A 185 15.96 5.83 -29.69
C ASP A 185 16.88 4.73 -29.15
N ALA A 186 17.85 4.41 -29.98
CA ALA A 186 18.87 3.40 -29.64
C ALA A 186 20.00 3.95 -28.77
N ASN A 187 20.08 5.29 -28.60
CA ASN A 187 21.18 5.96 -27.90
C ASN A 187 20.72 7.21 -27.15
N PRO A 188 20.08 7.03 -25.98
CA PRO A 188 19.67 8.16 -25.14
C PRO A 188 20.85 8.85 -24.43
N ASP A 189 22.10 8.41 -24.65
CA ASP A 189 23.30 8.98 -24.01
C ASP A 189 23.68 10.33 -24.65
N PRO A 190 23.62 11.47 -23.91
CA PRO A 190 24.02 12.79 -24.40
C PRO A 190 25.48 12.86 -24.92
N ALA A 191 26.32 11.91 -24.51
CA ALA A 191 27.70 11.81 -25.00
C ALA A 191 27.81 11.07 -26.34
N SER A 192 26.72 10.46 -26.82
CA SER A 192 26.68 9.73 -28.08
C SER A 192 26.65 10.70 -29.28
N PRO A 193 27.40 10.44 -30.36
CA PRO A 193 27.30 11.21 -31.60
C PRO A 193 25.94 11.00 -32.34
N MET A 194 25.16 10.02 -31.92
CA MET A 194 23.84 9.68 -32.48
C MET A 194 22.69 10.18 -31.61
N PHE A 195 22.97 10.97 -30.59
CA PHE A 195 21.99 11.55 -29.71
C PHE A 195 21.05 12.53 -30.46
N ASP A 196 19.75 12.33 -30.34
CA ASP A 196 18.74 13.08 -31.10
C ASP A 196 18.15 14.29 -30.36
N ASN A 197 18.45 14.47 -29.07
CA ASN A 197 17.93 15.50 -28.18
C ASN A 197 16.40 15.40 -27.90
N ASN A 198 15.78 14.22 -28.04
CA ASN A 198 14.37 14.02 -27.79
C ASN A 198 14.14 12.99 -26.67
N PRO A 199 13.95 13.42 -25.42
CA PRO A 199 13.75 12.47 -24.30
C PRO A 199 12.39 11.72 -24.35
N ASN A 200 11.49 12.12 -25.26
CA ASN A 200 10.15 11.51 -25.33
C ASN A 200 10.13 10.17 -26.07
N ASN A 201 11.16 9.90 -26.91
CA ASN A 201 11.30 8.63 -27.60
C ASN A 201 12.37 7.71 -26.98
N ASP A 202 12.95 8.11 -25.86
CA ASP A 202 13.91 7.29 -25.13
C ASP A 202 13.24 6.03 -24.54
N PRO A 203 13.97 4.91 -24.44
CA PRO A 203 13.46 3.74 -23.75
C PRO A 203 13.16 4.08 -22.28
N PRO A 204 11.98 3.72 -21.76
CA PRO A 204 11.62 4.04 -20.38
C PRO A 204 12.51 3.27 -19.39
N LEU A 205 13.02 3.94 -18.37
CA LEU A 205 13.77 3.35 -17.26
C LEU A 205 12.96 2.35 -16.42
N ASN A 206 11.66 2.33 -16.64
CA ASN A 206 10.70 1.65 -15.78
C ASN A 206 10.38 0.22 -16.23
N ASP A 207 11.06 -0.30 -17.21
CA ASP A 207 10.94 -1.70 -17.58
C ASP A 207 11.90 -2.56 -16.78
N GLY A 208 11.42 -3.72 -16.31
CA GLY A 208 12.22 -4.74 -15.67
C GLY A 208 12.06 -4.85 -14.16
N THR A 209 13.04 -5.50 -13.57
CA THR A 209 13.05 -5.82 -12.15
C THR A 209 13.68 -4.70 -11.34
N LYS A 210 12.95 -4.26 -10.30
CA LYS A 210 13.45 -3.34 -9.28
C LYS A 210 13.54 -4.05 -7.93
N ILE A 211 14.62 -3.80 -7.23
CA ILE A 211 14.87 -4.31 -5.87
C ILE A 211 15.03 -3.11 -4.96
N GLY A 212 14.44 -3.17 -3.77
CA GLY A 212 14.48 -2.06 -2.84
C GLY A 212 14.23 -2.47 -1.40
N LEU A 213 13.80 -1.53 -0.59
CA LEU A 213 13.47 -1.74 0.80
C LEU A 213 11.98 -2.06 0.96
N TYR A 214 11.68 -2.89 1.94
CA TYR A 214 10.32 -3.20 2.37
C TYR A 214 10.14 -2.81 3.82
N LEU A 215 9.10 -2.05 4.09
CA LEU A 215 8.62 -1.76 5.44
C LEU A 215 7.13 -2.06 5.50
N GLY A 216 6.70 -2.66 6.59
CA GLY A 216 5.29 -2.96 6.81
C GLY A 216 4.91 -2.82 8.27
N GLY A 217 3.63 -2.62 8.51
CA GLY A 217 3.08 -2.63 9.85
C GLY A 217 1.59 -2.87 9.80
N GLY A 218 1.08 -3.62 10.76
CA GLY A 218 -0.32 -3.99 10.75
C GLY A 218 -0.83 -4.49 12.09
N ILE A 219 -2.07 -4.94 12.03
CA ILE A 219 -2.79 -5.50 13.16
C ILE A 219 -3.45 -6.79 12.74
N HIS A 220 -3.25 -7.85 13.54
CA HIS A 220 -4.09 -9.04 13.49
C HIS A 220 -5.21 -8.92 14.51
N VAL A 221 -6.42 -9.18 14.05
CA VAL A 221 -7.62 -9.26 14.89
C VAL A 221 -8.08 -10.72 14.87
N PHE A 222 -7.83 -11.45 15.96
CA PHE A 222 -8.09 -12.89 16.02
C PHE A 222 -9.58 -13.18 16.22
N MET A 223 -10.20 -13.83 15.26
CA MET A 223 -11.57 -14.32 15.36
C MET A 223 -11.64 -15.64 16.16
N ASN A 224 -10.59 -16.45 16.07
CA ASN A 224 -10.43 -17.68 16.83
C ASN A 224 -8.94 -18.05 16.99
N GLU A 225 -8.60 -19.27 17.45
CA GLU A 225 -7.22 -19.71 17.70
C GLU A 225 -6.37 -19.90 16.43
N PHE A 226 -6.98 -19.89 15.24
CA PHE A 226 -6.28 -20.17 13.98
C PHE A 226 -6.67 -19.24 12.83
N ILE A 227 -7.65 -18.35 13.00
CA ILE A 227 -8.06 -17.36 11.99
C ILE A 227 -7.97 -15.97 12.58
N ALA A 228 -7.33 -15.06 11.86
CA ALA A 228 -7.31 -13.63 12.15
C ALA A 228 -7.63 -12.80 10.90
N LEU A 229 -8.21 -11.64 11.09
CA LEU A 229 -8.24 -10.58 10.10
C LEU A 229 -6.90 -9.86 10.16
N ASP A 230 -6.26 -9.66 9.01
CA ASP A 230 -4.99 -8.93 8.86
C ASP A 230 -5.26 -7.59 8.15
N LEU A 231 -4.95 -6.49 8.81
CA LEU A 231 -5.01 -5.14 8.23
C LEU A 231 -3.63 -4.53 8.30
N THR A 232 -3.12 -4.04 7.16
CA THR A 232 -1.71 -3.66 7.06
C THR A 232 -1.49 -2.46 6.16
N VAL A 233 -0.46 -1.68 6.48
CA VAL A 233 0.14 -0.69 5.60
C VAL A 233 1.52 -1.20 5.22
N ARG A 234 1.85 -1.16 3.94
CA ARG A 234 3.11 -1.62 3.35
C ARG A 234 3.73 -0.54 2.52
N ASP A 235 5.04 -0.48 2.56
CA ASP A 235 5.85 0.41 1.74
C ASP A 235 6.87 -0.43 0.97
N TYR A 236 6.79 -0.37 -0.35
CA TYR A 236 7.78 -0.93 -1.26
C TYR A 236 8.58 0.23 -1.82
N ALA A 237 9.78 0.44 -1.28
CA ALA A 237 10.59 1.61 -1.61
C ALA A 237 11.77 1.20 -2.50
N PHE A 238 11.82 1.74 -3.71
CA PHE A 238 12.87 1.48 -4.70
C PHE A 238 13.08 2.68 -5.62
N ALA A 239 14.15 2.65 -6.42
CA ALA A 239 14.40 3.68 -7.41
C ALA A 239 13.44 3.51 -8.60
N ASP A 240 12.69 4.56 -8.91
CA ASP A 240 11.66 4.59 -9.94
C ASP A 240 11.55 5.96 -10.61
N ASN A 241 11.04 5.97 -11.83
CA ASN A 241 10.64 7.15 -12.60
C ASN A 241 9.24 6.91 -13.21
N PRO A 242 8.17 7.07 -12.41
CA PRO A 242 6.80 6.67 -12.81
C PRO A 242 6.23 7.41 -14.01
N SER A 243 6.77 8.55 -14.35
CA SER A 243 6.33 9.39 -15.49
C SER A 243 7.20 9.22 -16.73
N GLY A 244 8.37 8.55 -16.62
CA GLY A 244 9.36 8.52 -17.68
C GLY A 244 9.93 9.88 -18.05
N ALA A 245 9.86 10.88 -17.16
CA ALA A 245 10.30 12.23 -17.45
C ALA A 245 11.80 12.39 -17.28
N ASP A 246 12.42 13.20 -18.13
CA ASP A 246 13.76 13.77 -17.95
C ASP A 246 13.71 14.83 -16.84
N PHE A 247 14.21 14.47 -15.64
CA PHE A 247 14.20 15.35 -14.46
C PHE A 247 15.40 16.27 -14.38
N ASN A 248 16.50 15.93 -15.02
CA ASN A 248 17.73 16.73 -14.98
C ASN A 248 17.82 17.73 -16.16
N ALA A 249 16.94 17.59 -17.15
CA ALA A 249 16.82 18.43 -18.36
C ALA A 249 18.07 18.35 -19.26
N ASP A 250 18.73 17.18 -19.31
CA ASP A 250 19.84 16.93 -20.21
C ASP A 250 19.42 16.39 -21.59
N LEU A 251 18.10 16.26 -21.81
CA LEU A 251 17.46 15.77 -23.03
C LEU A 251 17.58 14.27 -23.25
N ALA A 252 17.84 13.53 -22.20
CA ALA A 252 17.89 12.07 -22.22
C ALA A 252 17.17 11.52 -20.98
N VAL A 253 16.54 10.35 -21.09
CA VAL A 253 15.99 9.62 -19.93
C VAL A 253 17.01 8.56 -19.52
N THR A 254 17.77 8.84 -18.46
CA THR A 254 18.85 7.99 -17.96
C THR A 254 18.62 7.57 -16.51
N ASP A 255 19.52 6.71 -15.98
CA ASP A 255 19.44 6.28 -14.57
C ASP A 255 19.49 7.45 -13.58
N ASP A 256 20.05 8.62 -14.00
CA ASP A 256 20.10 9.84 -13.17
C ASP A 256 18.72 10.47 -12.96
N ASP A 257 17.72 10.12 -13.77
CA ASP A 257 16.33 10.55 -13.63
C ASP A 257 15.53 9.66 -12.70
N SER A 258 16.10 8.56 -12.24
CA SER A 258 15.47 7.70 -11.25
C SER A 258 15.59 8.28 -9.84
N ARG A 259 14.50 8.24 -9.08
CA ARG A 259 14.46 8.70 -7.69
C ARG A 259 14.01 7.59 -6.77
N PHE A 260 14.52 7.58 -5.55
CA PHE A 260 14.04 6.64 -4.54
C PHE A 260 12.64 7.06 -4.08
N LEU A 261 11.65 6.25 -4.43
CA LEU A 261 10.24 6.51 -4.19
C LEU A 261 9.64 5.47 -3.26
N HIS A 262 8.61 5.90 -2.53
CA HIS A 262 7.83 5.09 -1.60
C HIS A 262 6.49 4.73 -2.24
N HIS A 263 6.24 3.44 -2.42
CA HIS A 263 4.98 2.92 -2.93
C HIS A 263 4.17 2.36 -1.76
N LEU A 264 3.25 3.19 -1.24
CA LEU A 264 2.45 2.87 -0.07
C LEU A 264 1.17 2.13 -0.45
N PHE A 265 0.94 0.98 0.19
CA PHE A 265 -0.24 0.14 0.02
C PHE A 265 -1.00 -0.03 1.34
N LEU A 266 -2.32 -0.03 1.24
CA LEU A 266 -3.22 -0.51 2.28
C LEU A 266 -3.67 -1.91 1.90
N GLY A 267 -3.46 -2.87 2.79
CA GLY A 267 -3.80 -4.27 2.59
C GLY A 267 -4.80 -4.79 3.61
N ALA A 268 -5.63 -5.73 3.17
CA ALA A 268 -6.50 -6.51 4.02
C ALA A 268 -6.45 -7.98 3.63
N GLY A 269 -6.44 -8.88 4.61
CA GLY A 269 -6.34 -10.32 4.39
C GLY A 269 -6.96 -11.13 5.52
N ILE A 270 -6.98 -12.44 5.31
CA ILE A 270 -7.41 -13.40 6.32
C ILE A 270 -6.24 -14.33 6.61
N SER A 271 -5.66 -14.19 7.80
CA SER A 271 -4.55 -15.04 8.25
C SER A 271 -5.07 -16.36 8.79
N VAL A 272 -4.48 -17.45 8.31
CA VAL A 272 -4.75 -18.82 8.78
C VAL A 272 -3.48 -19.38 9.40
N MET A 273 -3.52 -19.70 10.69
CA MET A 273 -2.41 -20.24 11.46
C MET A 273 -2.39 -21.79 11.42
N LEU A 274 -1.29 -22.37 11.00
CA LEU A 274 -1.12 -23.82 10.86
C LEU A 274 0.04 -24.32 11.75
N PRO A 275 -0.11 -25.44 12.49
CA PRO A 275 -1.33 -26.21 12.70
C PRO A 275 -2.40 -25.46 13.52
N PRO A 276 -3.71 -25.82 13.39
CA PRO A 276 -4.79 -25.06 14.01
C PRO A 276 -4.83 -25.14 15.54
N GLY A 277 -4.19 -26.14 16.14
CA GLY A 277 -4.10 -26.30 17.59
C GLY A 277 -3.12 -25.31 18.21
N ALA A 278 -3.62 -24.27 18.88
CA ALA A 278 -2.77 -23.36 19.65
C ALA A 278 -2.23 -24.03 20.91
N LYS A 279 -0.93 -23.87 21.19
CA LYS A 279 -0.36 -24.17 22.51
C LYS A 279 -0.81 -23.01 23.42
N ARG A 280 -1.59 -23.34 24.44
CA ARG A 280 -1.95 -22.38 25.49
C ARG A 280 -0.85 -22.41 26.55
N THR A 281 -0.51 -21.25 27.07
CA THR A 281 0.29 -21.17 28.31
C THR A 281 -0.51 -21.79 29.45
N PRO A 282 0.06 -22.70 30.27
CA PRO A 282 -0.60 -23.24 31.43
C PRO A 282 -0.97 -22.19 32.46
#